data_f191d05030abd18e7a0821ee9f5baf22
#
_entry.id   f191d05030abd18e7a0821ee9f5baf22
#
_cell.length_a   1.000
_cell.length_b   1.000
_cell.length_c   1.000
_cell.angle_alpha   90.00
_cell.angle_beta   90.00
_cell.angle_gamma   90.00
#
_symmetry.space_group_name_H-M   'P 1'
#
loop_
_entity.id
_entity.type
_entity.pdbx_description
1 polymer ?
#
loop_
_entity_poly.entity_id
_entity_poly.type
_entity_poly.pdbx_seq_one_letter_code
_entity_poly.pdbx_strand_id
1 'polypeptide(L)'
;MKRFFCLSTLLVMATFAIAQNFGSVRIDQDSRIEDLIAKQRRLYYVDSSFNGYRIHVFMEIGNDALKNAEEVKKRFERAFPDIPSYLTYSEPYFRLRAGNFRNRVEAEKCLRRIKPRFKEAFVTADMIYRPRIKMYY
;
A
#
# COMPACT_ATOMS: atom_id res chain seq x y z
N MET A 1 -38.50 51.13 20.94
CA MET A 1 -38.34 50.71 19.52
C MET A 1 -37.04 49.90 19.26
N LYS A 2 -35.86 50.37 19.68
CA LYS A 2 -34.57 49.65 19.43
C LYS A 2 -34.54 48.22 20.03
N ARG A 3 -35.12 47.97 21.21
CA ARG A 3 -35.17 46.67 21.89
C ARG A 3 -36.07 45.66 21.15
N PHE A 4 -37.15 46.10 20.56
CA PHE A 4 -38.03 45.24 19.74
C PHE A 4 -37.38 44.86 18.42
N PHE A 5 -36.58 45.74 17.83
CA PHE A 5 -35.85 45.48 16.61
C PHE A 5 -34.74 44.44 16.80
N CYS A 6 -34.00 44.50 17.95
CA CYS A 6 -33.00 43.48 18.30
C CYS A 6 -33.61 42.09 18.56
N LEU A 7 -34.79 42.01 19.18
CA LEU A 7 -35.49 40.76 19.43
C LEU A 7 -35.98 40.13 18.12
N SER A 8 -36.48 40.94 17.18
CA SER A 8 -36.92 40.49 15.87
C SER A 8 -35.75 39.94 15.01
N THR A 9 -34.62 40.61 15.02
CA THR A 9 -33.43 40.13 14.30
C THR A 9 -32.84 38.84 14.88
N LEU A 10 -32.88 38.68 16.21
CA LEU A 10 -32.46 37.46 16.90
C LEU A 10 -33.36 36.26 16.53
N LEU A 11 -34.69 36.50 16.46
CA LEU A 11 -35.67 35.47 16.11
C LEU A 11 -35.48 35.01 14.65
N VAL A 12 -35.18 35.91 13.72
CA VAL A 12 -34.94 35.60 12.33
C VAL A 12 -33.63 34.79 12.15
N MET A 13 -32.58 35.12 12.92
CA MET A 13 -31.35 34.33 12.90
C MET A 13 -31.52 32.90 13.44
N ALA A 14 -32.38 32.71 14.43
CA ALA A 14 -32.66 31.40 15.00
C ALA A 14 -33.35 30.43 14.00
N THR A 15 -34.14 30.96 13.07
CA THR A 15 -34.80 30.12 12.04
C THR A 15 -33.86 29.59 10.97
N PHE A 16 -32.72 30.23 10.70
CA PHE A 16 -31.72 29.75 9.76
C PHE A 16 -30.86 28.60 10.32
N ALA A 17 -30.78 28.40 11.62
CA ALA A 17 -29.96 27.36 12.25
C ALA A 17 -30.56 25.94 12.11
N ILE A 18 -31.83 25.78 11.72
CA ILE A 18 -32.50 24.46 11.65
C ILE A 18 -32.42 23.85 10.25
N ALA A 19 -31.88 24.56 9.27
CA ALA A 19 -31.82 24.11 7.85
C ALA A 19 -30.67 23.16 7.52
N GLN A 20 -29.87 22.70 8.49
CA GLN A 20 -28.83 21.71 8.26
C GLN A 20 -29.42 20.30 8.38
N ASN A 21 -30.23 19.90 7.40
CA ASN A 21 -30.54 18.50 7.20
C ASN A 21 -29.25 17.77 6.79
N PHE A 22 -28.74 16.91 7.68
CA PHE A 22 -27.75 15.91 7.31
C PHE A 22 -28.36 15.07 6.19
N GLY A 23 -27.88 15.29 4.97
CA GLY A 23 -28.30 14.47 3.83
C GLY A 23 -27.92 13.03 4.07
N SER A 24 -28.91 12.17 4.31
CA SER A 24 -28.70 10.72 4.34
C SER A 24 -28.65 10.22 2.91
N VAL A 25 -27.49 9.72 2.49
CA VAL A 25 -27.37 9.01 1.21
C VAL A 25 -27.96 7.62 1.40
N ARG A 26 -29.16 7.36 0.87
CA ARG A 26 -29.74 6.03 0.79
C ARG A 26 -29.25 5.39 -0.50
N ILE A 27 -28.38 4.42 -0.39
CA ILE A 27 -27.91 3.62 -1.52
C ILE A 27 -28.95 2.49 -1.68
N ASP A 28 -29.78 2.59 -2.71
CA ASP A 28 -30.72 1.53 -3.11
C ASP A 28 -30.03 0.69 -4.21
N GLN A 29 -29.50 -0.46 -3.79
CA GLN A 29 -28.78 -1.38 -4.68
C GLN A 29 -29.31 -2.80 -4.51
N ASP A 30 -29.20 -3.62 -5.56
CA ASP A 30 -29.57 -5.04 -5.54
C ASP A 30 -28.71 -5.77 -4.47
N SER A 31 -29.36 -6.57 -3.61
CA SER A 31 -28.69 -7.37 -2.56
C SER A 31 -27.57 -8.28 -3.10
N ARG A 32 -27.66 -8.68 -4.37
CA ARG A 32 -26.61 -9.45 -5.07
C ARG A 32 -25.28 -8.71 -5.16
N ILE A 33 -25.31 -7.37 -5.16
CA ILE A 33 -24.09 -6.55 -5.20
C ILE A 33 -23.31 -6.70 -3.88
N GLU A 34 -24.00 -6.76 -2.75
CA GLU A 34 -23.36 -6.98 -1.44
C GLU A 34 -22.71 -8.36 -1.36
N ASP A 35 -23.36 -9.40 -1.88
CA ASP A 35 -22.81 -10.75 -1.96
C ASP A 35 -21.57 -10.82 -2.87
N LEU A 36 -21.60 -10.12 -4.00
CA LEU A 36 -20.44 -10.00 -4.90
C LEU A 36 -19.27 -9.26 -4.25
N ILE A 37 -19.54 -8.17 -3.53
CA ILE A 37 -18.52 -7.43 -2.79
C ILE A 37 -17.93 -8.30 -1.67
N ALA A 38 -18.77 -9.04 -0.93
CA ALA A 38 -18.32 -9.95 0.12
C ALA A 38 -17.46 -11.09 -0.46
N LYS A 39 -17.85 -11.67 -1.58
CA LYS A 39 -17.09 -12.69 -2.30
C LYS A 39 -15.75 -12.13 -2.81
N GLN A 40 -15.76 -10.94 -3.39
CA GLN A 40 -14.55 -10.28 -3.87
C GLN A 40 -13.61 -9.94 -2.72
N ARG A 41 -14.12 -9.51 -1.57
CA ARG A 41 -13.29 -9.30 -0.36
C ARG A 41 -12.63 -10.59 0.09
N ARG A 42 -13.34 -11.72 0.14
CA ARG A 42 -12.76 -13.02 0.50
C ARG A 42 -11.64 -13.41 -0.46
N LEU A 43 -11.86 -13.31 -1.78
CA LEU A 43 -10.85 -13.59 -2.79
C LEU A 43 -9.64 -12.65 -2.69
N TYR A 44 -9.87 -11.39 -2.34
CA TYR A 44 -8.82 -10.40 -2.13
C TYR A 44 -7.85 -10.77 -1.00
N TYR A 45 -8.35 -11.43 0.06
CA TYR A 45 -7.51 -11.89 1.18
C TYR A 45 -6.79 -13.21 0.87
N VAL A 46 -7.35 -14.06 0.02
CA VAL A 46 -6.79 -15.38 -0.31
C VAL A 46 -5.72 -15.28 -1.38
N ASP A 47 -5.91 -14.46 -2.41
CA ASP A 47 -4.96 -14.28 -3.51
C ASP A 47 -4.58 -12.80 -3.65
N SER A 48 -3.68 -12.38 -2.77
CA SER A 48 -3.23 -10.98 -2.69
C SER A 48 -2.01 -10.68 -3.58
N SER A 49 -1.57 -11.64 -4.38
CA SER A 49 -0.43 -11.47 -5.29
C SER A 49 -0.88 -11.06 -6.70
N PHE A 50 -0.11 -10.22 -7.35
CA PHE A 50 -0.30 -9.81 -8.75
C PHE A 50 1.02 -9.47 -9.42
N ASN A 51 1.02 -9.44 -10.74
CA ASN A 51 2.21 -9.09 -11.51
C ASN A 51 2.64 -7.66 -11.22
N GLY A 52 3.90 -7.51 -10.86
CA GLY A 52 4.52 -6.22 -10.57
C GLY A 52 6.03 -6.29 -10.76
N TYR A 53 6.74 -5.45 -10.02
CA TYR A 53 8.19 -5.34 -10.13
C TYR A 53 8.83 -5.33 -8.75
N ARG A 54 10.00 -5.98 -8.65
CA ARG A 54 10.91 -5.92 -7.52
C ARG A 54 12.31 -5.56 -7.98
N ILE A 55 13.12 -5.10 -7.06
CA ILE A 55 14.54 -4.88 -7.31
C ILE A 55 15.28 -6.13 -6.87
N HIS A 56 15.95 -6.77 -7.80
CA HIS A 56 16.91 -7.84 -7.51
C HIS A 56 18.15 -7.22 -6.91
N VAL A 57 18.57 -7.68 -5.73
CA VAL A 57 19.69 -7.09 -4.98
C VAL A 57 20.88 -8.04 -4.93
N PHE A 58 20.61 -9.35 -4.77
CA PHE A 58 21.66 -10.35 -4.59
C PHE A 58 21.17 -11.74 -5.03
N MET A 59 22.08 -12.56 -5.54
CA MET A 59 21.83 -13.95 -5.89
C MET A 59 23.13 -14.74 -5.78
N GLU A 60 23.06 -15.90 -5.13
CA GLU A 60 24.18 -16.80 -4.97
C GLU A 60 23.74 -18.26 -4.89
N ILE A 61 24.67 -19.18 -5.19
CA ILE A 61 24.52 -20.64 -5.06
C ILE A 61 25.66 -21.20 -4.22
N GLY A 62 25.44 -22.35 -3.61
CA GLY A 62 26.48 -23.07 -2.85
C GLY A 62 26.22 -23.12 -1.33
N ASN A 63 27.15 -23.72 -0.61
CA ASN A 63 26.97 -24.03 0.81
C ASN A 63 26.87 -22.80 1.70
N ASP A 64 27.58 -21.72 1.37
CA ASP A 64 27.57 -20.47 2.15
C ASP A 64 26.55 -19.44 1.63
N ALA A 65 25.82 -19.75 0.53
CA ALA A 65 24.93 -18.83 -0.13
C ALA A 65 23.82 -18.30 0.78
N LEU A 66 23.28 -19.12 1.67
CA LEU A 66 22.28 -18.69 2.65
C LEU A 66 22.88 -17.65 3.62
N LYS A 67 24.04 -17.95 4.19
CA LYS A 67 24.72 -17.06 5.14
C LYS A 67 25.05 -15.72 4.50
N ASN A 68 25.62 -15.75 3.31
CA ASN A 68 25.97 -14.56 2.54
C ASN A 68 24.72 -13.74 2.20
N ALA A 69 23.62 -14.39 1.79
CA ALA A 69 22.35 -13.75 1.50
C ALA A 69 21.72 -13.08 2.73
N GLU A 70 21.81 -13.71 3.92
CA GLU A 70 21.36 -13.11 5.18
C GLU A 70 22.19 -11.90 5.60
N GLU A 71 23.50 -11.96 5.43
CA GLU A 71 24.39 -10.82 5.70
C GLU A 71 24.08 -9.64 4.76
N VAL A 72 23.89 -9.91 3.46
CA VAL A 72 23.47 -8.89 2.50
C VAL A 72 22.10 -8.32 2.84
N LYS A 73 21.15 -9.17 3.27
CA LYS A 73 19.83 -8.74 3.71
C LYS A 73 19.93 -7.79 4.91
N LYS A 74 20.64 -8.16 5.96
CA LYS A 74 20.86 -7.30 7.15
C LYS A 74 21.52 -5.96 6.78
N ARG A 75 22.48 -5.97 5.85
CA ARG A 75 23.11 -4.76 5.33
C ARG A 75 22.13 -3.88 4.54
N PHE A 76 21.26 -4.52 3.74
CA PHE A 76 20.24 -3.83 2.97
C PHE A 76 19.20 -3.17 3.88
N GLU A 77 18.65 -3.90 4.84
CA GLU A 77 17.63 -3.42 5.79
C GLU A 77 18.12 -2.26 6.66
N ARG A 78 19.41 -2.28 7.05
CA ARG A 78 20.04 -1.14 7.74
C ARG A 78 20.19 0.08 6.85
N ALA A 79 20.45 -0.11 5.56
CA ALA A 79 20.64 0.98 4.61
C ALA A 79 19.33 1.58 4.10
N PHE A 80 18.27 0.77 4.01
CA PHE A 80 16.97 1.11 3.42
C PHE A 80 15.83 0.52 4.27
N PRO A 81 15.59 1.03 5.50
CA PRO A 81 14.57 0.48 6.40
C PRO A 81 13.14 0.71 5.89
N ASP A 82 12.96 1.63 4.97
CA ASP A 82 11.68 1.95 4.30
C ASP A 82 11.31 0.98 3.17
N ILE A 83 12.24 0.12 2.74
CA ILE A 83 12.02 -0.80 1.63
C ILE A 83 11.99 -2.24 2.13
N PRO A 84 10.85 -2.94 2.01
CA PRO A 84 10.76 -4.34 2.43
C PRO A 84 11.71 -5.22 1.61
N SER A 85 12.38 -6.17 2.25
CA SER A 85 13.29 -7.12 1.62
C SER A 85 12.79 -8.56 1.78
N TYR A 86 12.99 -9.37 0.77
CA TYR A 86 12.51 -10.75 0.67
C TYR A 86 13.66 -11.66 0.25
N LEU A 87 14.08 -12.53 1.16
CA LEU A 87 15.02 -13.61 0.86
C LEU A 87 14.21 -14.85 0.50
N THR A 88 14.45 -15.38 -0.69
CA THR A 88 13.76 -16.56 -1.22
C THR A 88 14.78 -17.56 -1.75
N TYR A 89 14.51 -18.85 -1.50
CA TYR A 89 15.21 -19.93 -2.18
C TYR A 89 14.41 -20.34 -3.42
N SER A 90 15.06 -20.33 -4.54
CA SER A 90 14.51 -20.84 -5.81
C SER A 90 15.61 -21.62 -6.49
N GLU A 91 15.57 -22.92 -6.33
CA GLU A 91 16.60 -23.87 -6.68
C GLU A 91 17.33 -23.53 -7.98
N PRO A 92 18.66 -23.50 -7.97
CA PRO A 92 19.58 -23.71 -6.85
C PRO A 92 19.98 -22.41 -6.10
N TYR A 93 19.29 -21.27 -6.34
CA TYR A 93 19.70 -19.92 -5.97
C TYR A 93 19.02 -19.43 -4.70
N PHE A 94 19.78 -18.83 -3.79
CA PHE A 94 19.26 -17.88 -2.80
C PHE A 94 19.20 -16.48 -3.44
N ARG A 95 18.03 -15.87 -3.41
CA ARG A 95 17.77 -14.57 -4.07
C ARG A 95 17.24 -13.57 -3.06
N LEU A 96 17.88 -12.40 -3.00
CA LEU A 96 17.37 -11.26 -2.25
C LEU A 96 16.70 -10.28 -3.21
N ARG A 97 15.42 -10.02 -2.98
CA ARG A 97 14.62 -9.05 -3.74
C ARG A 97 14.06 -8.00 -2.81
N ALA A 98 13.88 -6.77 -3.29
CA ALA A 98 13.43 -5.64 -2.49
C ALA A 98 12.30 -4.88 -3.16
N GLY A 99 11.38 -4.38 -2.33
CA GLY A 99 10.23 -3.57 -2.74
C GLY A 99 9.08 -4.36 -3.34
N ASN A 100 7.93 -3.68 -3.47
CA ASN A 100 6.74 -4.15 -4.17
C ASN A 100 6.22 -2.99 -5.02
N PHE A 101 6.59 -2.94 -6.29
CA PHE A 101 6.27 -1.83 -7.19
C PHE A 101 5.23 -2.26 -8.21
N ARG A 102 4.19 -1.45 -8.39
CA ARG A 102 3.12 -1.76 -9.36
C ARG A 102 3.57 -1.55 -10.81
N ASN A 103 4.45 -0.60 -11.02
CA ASN A 103 4.97 -0.28 -12.33
C ASN A 103 6.50 -0.18 -12.33
N ARG A 104 7.08 -0.34 -13.52
CA ARG A 104 8.52 -0.34 -13.70
C ARG A 104 9.17 1.01 -13.39
N VAL A 105 8.46 2.11 -13.65
CA VAL A 105 8.98 3.47 -13.42
C VAL A 105 9.24 3.72 -11.94
N GLU A 106 8.34 3.28 -11.05
CA GLU A 106 8.53 3.35 -9.60
C GLU A 106 9.73 2.52 -9.14
N ALA A 107 9.85 1.29 -9.67
CA ALA A 107 10.97 0.42 -9.37
C ALA A 107 12.32 1.03 -9.82
N GLU A 108 12.38 1.60 -11.02
CA GLU A 108 13.57 2.28 -11.55
C GLU A 108 13.93 3.54 -10.74
N LYS A 109 12.93 4.30 -10.28
CA LYS A 109 13.17 5.43 -9.37
C LYS A 109 13.79 4.98 -8.06
N CYS A 110 13.29 3.89 -7.48
CA CYS A 110 13.85 3.31 -6.26
C CYS A 110 15.25 2.71 -6.50
N LEU A 111 15.45 2.04 -7.64
CA LEU A 111 16.75 1.47 -8.02
C LEU A 111 17.86 2.52 -8.02
N ARG A 112 17.58 3.75 -8.49
CA ARG A 112 18.58 4.85 -8.46
C ARG A 112 19.09 5.18 -7.05
N ARG A 113 18.26 5.00 -6.01
CA ARG A 113 18.65 5.16 -4.61
C ARG A 113 19.53 4.00 -4.11
N ILE A 114 19.27 2.79 -4.61
CA ILE A 114 19.92 1.54 -4.17
C ILE A 114 21.26 1.33 -4.87
N LYS A 115 21.35 1.65 -6.16
CA LYS A 115 22.49 1.38 -7.04
C LYS A 115 23.86 1.85 -6.52
N PRO A 116 24.00 2.99 -5.84
CA PRO A 116 25.29 3.43 -5.29
C PRO A 116 25.90 2.46 -4.27
N ARG A 117 25.06 1.72 -3.53
CA ARG A 117 25.49 0.74 -2.51
C ARG A 117 25.44 -0.71 -2.99
N PHE A 118 24.55 -1.02 -3.91
CA PHE A 118 24.33 -2.35 -4.49
C PHE A 118 24.42 -2.25 -6.02
N LYS A 119 25.62 -2.27 -6.54
CA LYS A 119 25.92 -2.02 -7.97
C LYS A 119 25.30 -3.05 -8.91
N GLU A 120 25.16 -4.29 -8.44
CA GLU A 120 24.58 -5.42 -9.19
C GLU A 120 23.03 -5.38 -9.25
N ALA A 121 22.39 -4.45 -8.50
CA ALA A 121 20.94 -4.40 -8.41
C ALA A 121 20.30 -4.01 -9.76
N PHE A 122 19.17 -4.64 -10.08
CA PHE A 122 18.36 -4.35 -11.28
C PHE A 122 16.88 -4.62 -11.05
N VAL A 123 16.02 -4.01 -11.88
CA VAL A 123 14.56 -4.22 -11.82
C VAL A 123 14.20 -5.53 -12.53
N THR A 124 13.38 -6.34 -11.88
CA THR A 124 12.82 -7.59 -12.41
C THR A 124 11.30 -7.63 -12.24
N ALA A 125 10.61 -8.25 -13.20
CA ALA A 125 9.20 -8.60 -13.02
C ALA A 125 9.08 -9.70 -11.97
N ASP A 126 8.08 -9.59 -11.09
CA ASP A 126 7.84 -10.54 -10.02
C ASP A 126 6.39 -10.48 -9.55
N MET A 127 5.95 -11.55 -8.87
CA MET A 127 4.69 -11.51 -8.13
C MET A 127 4.87 -10.69 -6.87
N ILE A 128 4.11 -9.61 -6.75
CA ILE A 128 4.15 -8.73 -5.59
C ILE A 128 2.89 -8.86 -4.75
N TYR A 129 3.03 -8.60 -3.45
CA TYR A 129 1.88 -8.56 -2.55
C TYR A 129 1.24 -7.18 -2.59
N ARG A 130 -0.09 -7.14 -2.56
CA ARG A 130 -0.83 -5.88 -2.40
C ARG A 130 -0.54 -5.28 -1.02
N PRO A 131 -0.33 -3.97 -0.92
CA PRO A 131 -0.22 -3.34 0.38
C PRO A 131 -1.54 -3.53 1.14
N ARG A 132 -1.46 -3.92 2.42
CA ARG A 132 -2.63 -3.97 3.29
C ARG A 132 -3.16 -2.54 3.44
N ILE A 133 -4.33 -2.29 2.92
CA ILE A 133 -5.03 -1.02 3.16
C ILE A 133 -5.47 -1.05 4.62
N LYS A 134 -4.88 -0.20 5.45
CA LYS A 134 -5.41 0.04 6.80
C LYS A 134 -6.71 0.81 6.62
N MET A 135 -7.84 0.13 6.73
CA MET A 135 -9.12 0.81 6.85
C MET A 135 -9.17 1.42 8.26
N TYR A 136 -9.12 2.74 8.33
CA TYR A 136 -9.46 3.48 9.53
C TYR A 136 -10.99 3.56 9.58
N TYR A 137 -11.60 2.85 10.53
CA TYR A 137 -13.00 3.00 10.89
C TYR A 137 -13.13 4.17 11.85
#